data_3303cbf426b095ee3b2e5a4634ea9b22
#
_entry.id   3303cbf426b095ee3b2e5a4634ea9b22
#
_cell.length_a   1.000
_cell.length_b   1.000
_cell.length_c   1.000
_cell.angle_alpha   90.00
_cell.angle_beta   90.00
_cell.angle_gamma   90.00
#
_symmetry.space_group_name_H-M   'P 1'
#
loop_
_entity.id
_entity.type
_entity.pdbx_description
1 polymer ?
#
loop_
_entity_poly.entity_id
_entity_poly.type
_entity_poly.pdbx_seq_one_letter_code
_entity_poly.pdbx_strand_id
1 'polypeptide(L)'
;MVIDRSTHAPPAEAQPSTTPRPAASHHPLAEPPGGFTRVAFTHPGARHNPHHYHLYVPPGATAGTPMPLVLMLHGCTQNPVDFATGTGMNDAAAPANALVLYPEQPHSANPNGCWNWFRPGDQHRGGGEPALIVAMLRDVMARHPVDAQRVYVAGLSAGGAMAALLGREYPDLFAAVGVHSGLQAGAAHNVMGALSAMKNGAKPGAATHHAADAPALPLPPVIVFHGDADTTVHAHNGEQLIEATLSALATTPGDGQTTVETVHQGQSRGGQSYTRKVYTVAGGAPSASALTGTVVAEHWVLHGAGHAWAGGHAGGSHTDPAGVDATAEMLRFFLAHPKG
;
A
#
# COMPACT_ATOMS: atom_id res chain seq x y z
N MET A 1 85.46 19.26 -39.39
CA MET A 1 84.22 19.27 -40.19
C MET A 1 83.43 18.02 -39.81
N VAL A 2 82.57 18.15 -38.76
CA VAL A 2 81.78 17.00 -38.27
C VAL A 2 80.35 17.44 -38.46
N ILE A 3 79.58 16.66 -39.21
CA ILE A 3 78.14 16.91 -39.47
C ILE A 3 77.38 16.06 -38.49
N ASP A 4 76.71 16.72 -37.59
CA ASP A 4 75.75 16.13 -36.65
C ASP A 4 74.37 15.94 -37.36
N ARG A 5 73.84 14.71 -37.37
CA ARG A 5 72.52 14.37 -37.90
C ARG A 5 71.63 13.99 -36.70
N SER A 6 70.93 14.99 -36.12
CA SER A 6 69.87 14.78 -35.19
C SER A 6 68.64 14.29 -35.96
N THR A 7 68.25 13.03 -35.76
CA THR A 7 66.97 12.48 -36.24
C THR A 7 65.86 12.80 -35.24
N HIS A 8 64.93 13.64 -35.66
CA HIS A 8 63.69 13.89 -34.93
C HIS A 8 62.73 12.74 -35.14
N ALA A 9 62.30 12.09 -34.05
CA ALA A 9 61.19 11.16 -34.06
C ALA A 9 59.85 11.94 -33.97
N PRO A 10 58.79 11.49 -34.68
CA PRO A 10 57.48 12.13 -34.59
C PRO A 10 56.80 11.85 -33.22
N PRO A 11 55.93 12.77 -32.75
CA PRO A 11 55.23 12.60 -31.48
C PRO A 11 54.19 11.45 -31.58
N ALA A 12 54.13 10.63 -30.55
CA ALA A 12 53.16 9.56 -30.44
C ALA A 12 51.75 10.11 -30.32
N GLU A 13 50.85 9.65 -31.18
CA GLU A 13 49.42 9.92 -31.11
C GLU A 13 48.83 9.33 -29.79
N ALA A 14 48.22 10.19 -29.03
CA ALA A 14 47.48 9.80 -27.85
C ALA A 14 46.22 9.05 -28.22
N GLN A 15 46.13 7.77 -27.89
CA GLN A 15 44.92 6.95 -28.01
C GLN A 15 43.86 7.45 -27.02
N PRO A 16 42.56 7.56 -27.43
CA PRO A 16 41.50 7.93 -26.49
C PRO A 16 41.30 6.81 -25.50
N SER A 17 41.43 7.13 -24.21
CA SER A 17 41.12 6.21 -23.11
C SER A 17 39.61 5.96 -23.10
N THR A 18 39.18 4.80 -23.54
CA THR A 18 37.83 4.30 -23.34
C THR A 18 37.70 3.80 -21.89
N THR A 19 37.28 4.67 -20.99
CA THR A 19 36.79 4.25 -19.67
C THR A 19 35.56 3.39 -19.89
N PRO A 20 35.49 2.13 -19.39
CA PRO A 20 34.30 1.32 -19.52
C PRO A 20 33.17 2.00 -18.75
N ARG A 21 32.07 2.33 -19.42
CA ARG A 21 30.81 2.71 -18.79
C ARG A 21 30.41 1.56 -17.86
N PRO A 22 30.04 1.83 -16.56
CA PRO A 22 29.57 0.78 -15.67
C PRO A 22 28.43 0.05 -16.36
N ALA A 23 28.54 -1.24 -16.51
CA ALA A 23 27.46 -2.09 -16.97
C ALA A 23 26.28 -1.90 -16.01
N ALA A 24 25.11 -1.61 -16.55
CA ALA A 24 23.88 -1.59 -15.77
C ALA A 24 23.82 -2.94 -15.04
N SER A 25 23.80 -2.91 -13.72
CA SER A 25 23.62 -4.09 -12.89
C SER A 25 22.27 -4.68 -13.22
N HIS A 26 22.23 -5.68 -14.09
CA HIS A 26 21.05 -6.49 -14.32
C HIS A 26 20.83 -7.27 -13.03
N HIS A 27 20.01 -6.77 -12.11
CA HIS A 27 19.48 -7.59 -11.03
C HIS A 27 18.58 -8.65 -11.70
N PRO A 28 18.95 -9.95 -11.67
CA PRO A 28 18.03 -10.98 -12.09
C PRO A 28 16.80 -10.93 -11.17
N LEU A 29 15.63 -11.30 -11.70
CA LEU A 29 14.47 -11.52 -10.85
C LEU A 29 14.82 -12.66 -9.89
N ALA A 30 14.67 -12.45 -8.58
CA ALA A 30 14.99 -13.47 -7.59
C ALA A 30 14.00 -14.64 -7.62
N GLU A 31 12.74 -14.37 -8.01
CA GLU A 31 11.66 -15.32 -8.22
C GLU A 31 11.23 -15.36 -9.70
N PRO A 32 10.80 -16.55 -10.21
CA PRO A 32 10.43 -16.69 -11.61
C PRO A 32 9.17 -15.90 -11.97
N PRO A 33 9.07 -15.31 -13.19
CA PRO A 33 7.84 -14.70 -13.68
C PRO A 33 6.66 -15.69 -13.68
N GLY A 34 5.46 -15.21 -13.32
CA GLY A 34 4.26 -16.03 -13.13
C GLY A 34 4.22 -16.84 -11.83
N GLY A 35 5.26 -16.70 -10.99
CA GLY A 35 5.36 -17.41 -9.71
C GLY A 35 4.59 -16.74 -8.57
N PHE A 36 4.10 -17.59 -7.65
CA PHE A 36 3.60 -17.16 -6.33
C PHE A 36 4.36 -17.98 -5.28
N THR A 37 5.41 -17.39 -4.71
CA THR A 37 6.43 -18.11 -3.96
C THR A 37 6.46 -17.67 -2.49
N ARG A 38 6.54 -18.63 -1.56
CA ARG A 38 6.79 -18.36 -0.15
C ARG A 38 8.29 -18.15 0.08
N VAL A 39 8.64 -17.01 0.65
CA VAL A 39 10.01 -16.59 0.90
C VAL A 39 10.25 -16.48 2.40
N ALA A 40 11.34 -17.07 2.89
CA ALA A 40 11.81 -16.90 4.26
C ALA A 40 12.56 -15.56 4.38
N PHE A 41 12.20 -14.77 5.37
CA PHE A 41 12.80 -13.47 5.65
C PHE A 41 13.36 -13.40 7.06
N THR A 42 14.64 -13.05 7.18
CA THR A 42 15.27 -12.82 8.48
C THR A 42 15.45 -11.33 8.68
N HIS A 43 14.69 -10.76 9.63
CA HIS A 43 14.83 -9.34 9.98
C HIS A 43 16.23 -9.11 10.59
N PRO A 44 16.99 -8.09 10.14
CA PRO A 44 18.25 -7.73 10.78
C PRO A 44 18.05 -7.46 12.28
N GLY A 45 18.70 -8.25 13.15
CA GLY A 45 18.53 -8.15 14.61
C GLY A 45 17.51 -9.11 15.23
N ALA A 46 16.74 -9.86 14.47
CA ALA A 46 15.90 -10.95 15.00
C ALA A 46 16.77 -12.12 15.45
N ARG A 47 16.61 -12.53 16.72
CA ARG A 47 17.43 -13.62 17.30
C ARG A 47 16.90 -15.03 17.01
N HIS A 48 15.63 -15.19 16.61
CA HIS A 48 14.99 -16.49 16.44
C HIS A 48 13.83 -16.42 15.43
N ASN A 49 13.69 -17.49 14.65
CA ASN A 49 12.68 -17.82 13.64
C ASN A 49 12.55 -16.85 12.45
N PRO A 50 12.69 -17.35 11.25
CA PRO A 50 12.44 -16.57 10.05
C PRO A 50 10.94 -16.20 10.00
N HIS A 51 10.66 -14.94 9.67
CA HIS A 51 9.35 -14.54 9.18
C HIS A 51 9.17 -15.02 7.74
N HIS A 52 7.97 -14.97 7.23
CA HIS A 52 7.69 -15.36 5.86
C HIS A 52 6.81 -14.31 5.18
N TYR A 53 6.95 -14.25 3.87
CA TYR A 53 6.01 -13.59 2.99
C TYR A 53 5.81 -14.41 1.72
N HIS A 54 4.71 -14.19 1.02
CA HIS A 54 4.53 -14.67 -0.33
C HIS A 54 4.70 -13.51 -1.31
N LEU A 55 5.36 -13.80 -2.43
CA LEU A 55 5.56 -12.84 -3.50
C LEU A 55 4.99 -13.39 -4.79
N TYR A 56 4.09 -12.63 -5.40
CA TYR A 56 3.63 -12.84 -6.76
C TYR A 56 4.47 -11.99 -7.71
N VAL A 57 5.05 -12.64 -8.72
CA VAL A 57 5.78 -11.99 -9.81
C VAL A 57 4.95 -12.14 -11.08
N PRO A 58 4.50 -11.05 -11.74
CA PRO A 58 3.63 -11.16 -12.91
C PRO A 58 4.35 -11.85 -14.09
N PRO A 59 3.62 -12.53 -14.99
CA PRO A 59 4.22 -13.22 -16.14
C PRO A 59 5.00 -12.30 -17.09
N GLY A 60 4.62 -11.01 -17.14
CA GLY A 60 5.29 -9.98 -17.94
C GLY A 60 6.53 -9.37 -17.28
N ALA A 61 6.93 -9.85 -16.10
CA ALA A 61 8.09 -9.30 -15.40
C ALA A 61 9.38 -9.53 -16.19
N THR A 62 10.14 -8.46 -16.38
CA THR A 62 11.44 -8.51 -17.04
C THR A 62 12.49 -7.80 -16.20
N ALA A 63 13.70 -8.35 -16.16
CA ALA A 63 14.80 -7.73 -15.44
C ALA A 63 15.05 -6.29 -15.94
N GLY A 64 15.16 -5.35 -15.00
CA GLY A 64 15.43 -3.94 -15.28
C GLY A 64 14.22 -3.08 -15.70
N THR A 65 13.03 -3.68 -15.87
CA THR A 65 11.80 -2.89 -16.10
C THR A 65 11.10 -2.60 -14.77
N PRO A 66 11.02 -1.32 -14.33
CA PRO A 66 10.37 -0.99 -13.07
C PRO A 66 8.87 -1.34 -13.06
N MET A 67 8.44 -2.03 -12.02
CA MET A 67 7.07 -2.52 -11.84
C MET A 67 6.40 -1.88 -10.62
N PRO A 68 5.08 -1.63 -10.64
CA PRO A 68 4.33 -1.33 -9.43
C PRO A 68 4.44 -2.46 -8.41
N LEU A 69 4.31 -2.13 -7.13
CA LEU A 69 4.28 -3.10 -6.04
C LEU A 69 3.08 -2.85 -5.14
N VAL A 70 2.24 -3.87 -4.95
CA VAL A 70 1.10 -3.84 -4.02
C VAL A 70 1.40 -4.71 -2.82
N LEU A 71 1.42 -4.12 -1.63
CA LEU A 71 1.52 -4.82 -0.35
C LEU A 71 0.10 -5.17 0.13
N MET A 72 -0.19 -6.45 0.32
CA MET A 72 -1.50 -6.99 0.71
C MET A 72 -1.46 -7.61 2.11
N LEU A 73 -2.27 -7.07 3.04
CA LEU A 73 -2.30 -7.48 4.44
C LEU A 73 -3.60 -8.21 4.76
N HIS A 74 -3.50 -9.50 5.05
CA HIS A 74 -4.65 -10.36 5.33
C HIS A 74 -5.36 -10.01 6.66
N GLY A 75 -6.61 -10.42 6.79
CA GLY A 75 -7.38 -10.31 8.03
C GLY A 75 -7.02 -11.39 9.05
N CYS A 76 -7.65 -11.31 10.23
CA CYS A 76 -7.55 -12.37 11.25
C CYS A 76 -8.00 -13.70 10.68
N THR A 77 -7.39 -14.79 11.16
CA THR A 77 -7.67 -16.19 10.76
C THR A 77 -7.31 -16.55 9.33
N GLN A 78 -6.87 -15.59 8.53
CA GLN A 78 -6.37 -15.78 7.17
C GLN A 78 -4.86 -16.01 7.14
N ASN A 79 -4.38 -16.37 5.96
CA ASN A 79 -2.96 -16.44 5.62
C ASN A 79 -2.75 -15.86 4.20
N PRO A 80 -1.50 -15.64 3.75
CA PRO A 80 -1.20 -15.09 2.42
C PRO A 80 -1.86 -15.81 1.25
N VAL A 81 -1.93 -17.15 1.27
CA VAL A 81 -2.49 -17.95 0.18
C VAL A 81 -4.02 -17.80 0.14
N ASP A 82 -4.68 -17.91 1.30
CA ASP A 82 -6.11 -17.70 1.42
C ASP A 82 -6.51 -16.29 0.97
N PHE A 83 -5.75 -15.28 1.41
CA PHE A 83 -6.03 -13.87 1.07
C PHE A 83 -5.77 -13.57 -0.42
N ALA A 84 -4.68 -14.09 -1.00
CA ALA A 84 -4.43 -13.96 -2.43
C ALA A 84 -5.53 -14.61 -3.27
N THR A 85 -5.97 -15.82 -2.89
CA THR A 85 -7.07 -16.53 -3.55
C THR A 85 -8.38 -15.76 -3.41
N GLY A 86 -8.70 -15.31 -2.18
CA GLY A 86 -9.96 -14.62 -1.89
C GLY A 86 -10.07 -13.26 -2.57
N THR A 87 -8.99 -12.48 -2.60
CA THR A 87 -9.00 -11.16 -3.24
C THR A 87 -8.83 -11.23 -4.75
N GLY A 88 -8.22 -12.28 -5.30
CA GLY A 88 -7.86 -12.36 -6.73
C GLY A 88 -6.85 -11.29 -7.15
N MET A 89 -6.11 -10.68 -6.20
CA MET A 89 -5.21 -9.58 -6.52
C MET A 89 -4.09 -9.98 -7.48
N ASN A 90 -3.61 -11.23 -7.46
CA ASN A 90 -2.61 -11.70 -8.41
C ASN A 90 -3.11 -11.64 -9.86
N ASP A 91 -4.35 -12.07 -10.08
CA ASP A 91 -4.96 -12.07 -11.42
C ASP A 91 -5.21 -10.64 -11.91
N ALA A 92 -5.65 -9.74 -11.02
CA ALA A 92 -5.84 -8.33 -11.33
C ALA A 92 -4.51 -7.58 -11.57
N ALA A 93 -3.44 -7.96 -10.85
CA ALA A 93 -2.12 -7.36 -10.97
C ALA A 93 -1.36 -7.80 -12.24
N ALA A 94 -1.66 -8.97 -12.79
CA ALA A 94 -0.98 -9.52 -13.97
C ALA A 94 -1.03 -8.58 -15.20
N PRO A 95 -2.19 -8.06 -15.65
CA PRO A 95 -2.26 -7.12 -16.77
C PRO A 95 -1.55 -5.79 -16.49
N ALA A 96 -1.48 -5.36 -15.24
CA ALA A 96 -0.80 -4.14 -14.82
C ALA A 96 0.73 -4.35 -14.66
N ASN A 97 1.21 -5.56 -14.89
CA ASN A 97 2.59 -5.99 -14.65
C ASN A 97 3.09 -5.60 -13.25
N ALA A 98 2.23 -5.79 -12.22
CA ALA A 98 2.52 -5.40 -10.86
C ALA A 98 2.91 -6.60 -10.00
N LEU A 99 3.91 -6.40 -9.14
CA LEU A 99 4.29 -7.33 -8.06
C LEU A 99 3.24 -7.26 -6.95
N VAL A 100 2.97 -8.39 -6.28
CA VAL A 100 2.12 -8.40 -5.08
C VAL A 100 2.83 -9.12 -3.94
N LEU A 101 3.01 -8.41 -2.84
CA LEU A 101 3.67 -8.88 -1.63
C LEU A 101 2.64 -9.16 -0.53
N TYR A 102 2.67 -10.35 0.04
CA TYR A 102 1.79 -10.78 1.13
C TYR A 102 2.64 -11.23 2.35
N PRO A 103 2.90 -10.36 3.32
CA PRO A 103 3.47 -10.77 4.60
C PRO A 103 2.58 -11.77 5.32
N GLU A 104 3.21 -12.73 6.01
CA GLU A 104 2.52 -13.74 6.83
C GLU A 104 2.60 -13.32 8.29
N GLN A 105 1.43 -13.16 8.95
CA GLN A 105 1.37 -12.96 10.39
C GLN A 105 1.41 -14.32 11.10
N PRO A 106 2.48 -14.66 11.81
CA PRO A 106 2.59 -15.97 12.44
C PRO A 106 1.70 -16.06 13.69
N HIS A 107 1.14 -17.26 13.96
CA HIS A 107 0.35 -17.52 15.15
C HIS A 107 1.14 -17.33 16.47
N SER A 108 2.48 -17.35 16.41
CA SER A 108 3.34 -17.01 17.55
C SER A 108 3.32 -15.53 17.92
N ALA A 109 3.03 -14.62 16.97
CA ALA A 109 2.88 -13.19 17.24
C ALA A 109 1.46 -12.84 17.68
N ASN A 110 0.46 -13.51 17.10
CA ASN A 110 -0.95 -13.39 17.47
C ASN A 110 -1.66 -14.73 17.23
N PRO A 111 -2.30 -15.35 18.25
CA PRO A 111 -2.93 -16.67 18.13
C PRO A 111 -3.98 -16.79 17.01
N ASN A 112 -4.64 -15.68 16.67
CA ASN A 112 -5.61 -15.62 15.59
C ASN A 112 -5.02 -15.12 14.26
N GLY A 113 -3.68 -14.96 14.15
CA GLY A 113 -3.04 -14.41 12.97
C GLY A 113 -3.44 -12.96 12.68
N CYS A 114 -3.96 -12.21 13.65
CA CYS A 114 -4.30 -10.80 13.45
C CYS A 114 -3.04 -9.92 13.49
N TRP A 115 -2.97 -8.89 12.68
CA TRP A 115 -2.00 -7.80 12.86
C TRP A 115 -2.32 -7.05 14.16
N ASN A 116 -1.27 -6.73 14.96
CA ASN A 116 -1.43 -6.14 16.29
C ASN A 116 -1.52 -4.60 16.24
N TRP A 117 -2.27 -4.05 15.30
CA TRP A 117 -2.44 -2.63 15.01
C TRP A 117 -2.79 -1.75 16.22
N PHE A 118 -3.29 -2.36 17.31
CA PHE A 118 -3.72 -1.70 18.55
C PHE A 118 -2.65 -1.69 19.65
N ARG A 119 -1.50 -2.34 19.46
CA ARG A 119 -0.42 -2.34 20.45
C ARG A 119 0.43 -1.08 20.32
N PRO A 120 0.74 -0.35 21.42
CA PRO A 120 1.55 0.87 21.32
C PRO A 120 2.89 0.70 20.62
N GLY A 121 3.56 -0.46 20.78
CA GLY A 121 4.82 -0.78 20.10
C GLY A 121 4.69 -1.00 18.59
N ASP A 122 3.48 -1.22 18.08
CA ASP A 122 3.17 -1.50 16.69
C ASP A 122 2.48 -0.30 16.00
N GLN A 123 2.56 0.91 16.56
CA GLN A 123 1.83 2.08 16.05
C GLN A 123 2.70 3.23 15.54
N HIS A 124 3.99 3.02 15.40
CA HIS A 124 4.92 4.08 14.98
C HIS A 124 5.98 3.56 14.01
N ARG A 125 6.51 4.47 13.22
CA ARG A 125 7.63 4.22 12.31
C ARG A 125 8.80 3.60 13.07
N GLY A 126 9.35 2.53 12.52
CA GLY A 126 10.52 1.83 13.09
C GLY A 126 10.19 0.89 14.25
N GLY A 127 8.93 0.83 14.71
CA GLY A 127 8.48 -0.08 15.78
C GLY A 127 7.84 -1.36 15.25
N GLY A 128 7.94 -2.43 16.01
CA GLY A 128 7.20 -3.70 15.90
C GLY A 128 6.88 -4.23 14.50
N GLU A 129 5.61 -4.56 14.29
CA GLU A 129 5.12 -5.12 13.02
C GLU A 129 5.25 -4.14 11.83
N PRO A 130 4.98 -2.83 11.95
CA PRO A 130 5.22 -1.89 10.85
C PRO A 130 6.66 -1.90 10.34
N ALA A 131 7.65 -1.94 11.24
CA ALA A 131 9.05 -2.01 10.87
C ALA A 131 9.39 -3.33 10.16
N LEU A 132 8.85 -4.44 10.63
CA LEU A 132 9.03 -5.76 10.02
C LEU A 132 8.42 -5.82 8.61
N ILE A 133 7.17 -5.35 8.44
CA ILE A 133 6.49 -5.32 7.13
C ILE A 133 7.27 -4.45 6.14
N VAL A 134 7.70 -3.27 6.56
CA VAL A 134 8.51 -2.38 5.71
C VAL A 134 9.88 -2.97 5.39
N ALA A 135 10.48 -3.73 6.30
CA ALA A 135 11.73 -4.44 6.01
C ALA A 135 11.55 -5.53 4.93
N MET A 136 10.45 -6.29 4.97
CA MET A 136 10.08 -7.24 3.90
C MET A 136 9.84 -6.53 2.56
N LEU A 137 9.12 -5.40 2.58
CA LEU A 137 8.88 -4.60 1.40
C LEU A 137 10.20 -4.11 0.78
N ARG A 138 11.12 -3.61 1.59
CA ARG A 138 12.45 -3.16 1.14
C ARG A 138 13.32 -4.30 0.63
N ASP A 139 13.20 -5.50 1.19
CA ASP A 139 13.87 -6.70 0.67
C ASP A 139 13.40 -7.00 -0.76
N VAL A 140 12.09 -6.97 -1.02
CA VAL A 140 11.52 -7.13 -2.37
C VAL A 140 12.00 -6.01 -3.30
N MET A 141 11.98 -4.75 -2.85
CA MET A 141 12.46 -3.62 -3.65
C MET A 141 13.96 -3.70 -3.99
N ALA A 142 14.76 -4.34 -3.13
CA ALA A 142 16.19 -4.56 -3.39
C ALA A 142 16.44 -5.71 -4.38
N ARG A 143 15.53 -6.68 -4.47
CA ARG A 143 15.68 -7.92 -5.25
C ARG A 143 14.94 -7.89 -6.60
N HIS A 144 14.02 -6.94 -6.77
CA HIS A 144 13.21 -6.78 -7.97
C HIS A 144 13.23 -5.32 -8.45
N PRO A 145 13.06 -5.07 -9.76
CA PRO A 145 12.96 -3.73 -10.29
C PRO A 145 11.58 -3.12 -9.94
N VAL A 146 11.46 -2.56 -8.74
CA VAL A 146 10.25 -1.88 -8.28
C VAL A 146 10.31 -0.41 -8.63
N ASP A 147 9.19 0.13 -9.14
CA ASP A 147 9.00 1.56 -9.28
C ASP A 147 8.66 2.18 -7.92
N ALA A 148 9.60 2.91 -7.34
CA ALA A 148 9.45 3.52 -6.02
C ALA A 148 8.32 4.59 -5.95
N GLN A 149 7.85 5.07 -7.10
CA GLN A 149 6.70 5.99 -7.16
C GLN A 149 5.35 5.24 -7.16
N ARG A 150 5.36 3.92 -7.38
CA ARG A 150 4.16 3.09 -7.50
C ARG A 150 4.17 1.94 -6.51
N VAL A 151 4.36 2.26 -5.22
CA VAL A 151 4.29 1.34 -4.09
C VAL A 151 3.01 1.61 -3.30
N TYR A 152 2.18 0.60 -3.14
CA TYR A 152 0.84 0.71 -2.56
C TYR A 152 0.66 -0.29 -1.43
N VAL A 153 -0.29 -0.02 -0.54
CA VAL A 153 -0.65 -0.95 0.54
C VAL A 153 -2.16 -1.10 0.65
N ALA A 154 -2.63 -2.32 0.82
CA ALA A 154 -4.03 -2.60 1.12
C ALA A 154 -4.18 -3.74 2.13
N GLY A 155 -5.38 -3.82 2.73
CA GLY A 155 -5.68 -4.93 3.63
C GLY A 155 -7.15 -5.01 4.03
N LEU A 156 -7.50 -6.15 4.63
CA LEU A 156 -8.82 -6.46 5.16
C LEU A 156 -8.79 -6.44 6.69
N SER A 157 -9.79 -5.83 7.36
CA SER A 157 -9.99 -5.94 8.81
C SER A 157 -8.76 -5.47 9.60
N ALA A 158 -8.13 -6.33 10.39
CA ALA A 158 -6.85 -6.05 11.06
C ALA A 158 -5.74 -5.67 10.06
N GLY A 159 -5.71 -6.30 8.87
CA GLY A 159 -4.82 -5.91 7.78
C GLY A 159 -5.14 -4.54 7.20
N GLY A 160 -6.42 -4.17 7.12
CA GLY A 160 -6.86 -2.83 6.72
C GLY A 160 -6.45 -1.75 7.73
N ALA A 161 -6.57 -2.05 9.04
CA ALA A 161 -6.10 -1.15 10.09
C ALA A 161 -4.57 -0.97 10.05
N MET A 162 -3.82 -2.05 9.79
CA MET A 162 -2.36 -1.99 9.62
C MET A 162 -1.98 -1.25 8.34
N ALA A 163 -2.75 -1.39 7.24
CA ALA A 163 -2.52 -0.64 6.01
C ALA A 163 -2.71 0.87 6.23
N ALA A 164 -3.78 1.29 6.93
CA ALA A 164 -4.00 2.68 7.30
C ALA A 164 -2.85 3.23 8.17
N LEU A 165 -2.37 2.43 9.12
CA LEU A 165 -1.24 2.79 9.97
C LEU A 165 0.06 2.94 9.16
N LEU A 166 0.34 2.02 8.25
CA LEU A 166 1.52 2.09 7.39
C LEU A 166 1.48 3.31 6.47
N GLY A 167 0.32 3.65 5.91
CA GLY A 167 0.15 4.86 5.10
C GLY A 167 0.45 6.14 5.89
N ARG A 168 0.03 6.20 7.16
CA ARG A 168 0.31 7.33 8.06
C ARG A 168 1.78 7.40 8.48
N GLU A 169 2.36 6.27 8.85
CA GLU A 169 3.73 6.24 9.41
C GLU A 169 4.83 6.27 8.33
N TYR A 170 4.51 5.87 7.09
CA TYR A 170 5.43 5.82 5.97
C TYR A 170 4.87 6.51 4.70
N PRO A 171 4.42 7.79 4.79
CA PRO A 171 3.88 8.51 3.64
C PRO A 171 4.92 8.76 2.54
N ASP A 172 6.21 8.71 2.90
CA ASP A 172 7.35 8.73 1.98
C ASP A 172 7.47 7.45 1.14
N LEU A 173 6.90 6.34 1.59
CA LEU A 173 7.02 5.04 0.95
C LEU A 173 5.80 4.70 0.10
N PHE A 174 4.59 4.88 0.63
CA PHE A 174 3.36 4.49 -0.04
C PHE A 174 2.75 5.63 -0.88
N ALA A 175 2.38 5.31 -2.11
CA ALA A 175 1.74 6.24 -3.05
C ALA A 175 0.22 6.34 -2.83
N ALA A 176 -0.43 5.25 -2.41
CA ALA A 176 -1.83 5.21 -2.02
C ALA A 176 -2.11 4.04 -1.07
N VAL A 177 -3.25 4.11 -0.36
CA VAL A 177 -3.69 3.13 0.65
C VAL A 177 -5.09 2.61 0.32
N GLY A 178 -5.29 1.29 0.43
CA GLY A 178 -6.58 0.63 0.32
C GLY A 178 -7.00 -0.01 1.66
N VAL A 179 -8.20 0.28 2.12
CA VAL A 179 -8.72 -0.28 3.38
C VAL A 179 -10.07 -0.93 3.14
N HIS A 180 -10.19 -2.22 3.42
CA HIS A 180 -11.47 -2.91 3.42
C HIS A 180 -11.85 -3.30 4.86
N SER A 181 -13.00 -2.81 5.34
CA SER A 181 -13.52 -3.10 6.69
C SER A 181 -12.48 -2.93 7.80
N GLY A 182 -11.63 -1.87 7.67
CA GLY A 182 -10.56 -1.57 8.62
C GLY A 182 -10.89 -0.41 9.56
N LEU A 183 -9.87 0.09 10.24
CA LEU A 183 -9.95 1.20 11.19
C LEU A 183 -8.85 2.22 10.91
N GLN A 184 -9.07 3.46 11.34
CA GLN A 184 -8.04 4.50 11.27
C GLN A 184 -6.84 4.19 12.19
N ALA A 185 -5.68 4.69 11.84
CA ALA A 185 -4.50 4.59 12.68
C ALA A 185 -4.71 5.30 14.04
N GLY A 186 -4.28 4.67 15.13
CA GLY A 186 -4.48 5.20 16.49
C GLY A 186 -5.88 4.98 17.07
N ALA A 187 -6.77 4.23 16.42
CA ALA A 187 -8.12 3.96 16.91
C ALA A 187 -8.16 3.28 18.29
N ALA A 188 -7.11 2.57 18.67
CA ALA A 188 -6.99 1.91 19.98
C ALA A 188 -5.53 1.74 20.39
N HIS A 189 -5.28 1.56 21.72
CA HIS A 189 -3.94 1.37 22.28
C HIS A 189 -3.83 0.11 23.15
N ASN A 190 -4.85 -0.74 23.15
CA ASN A 190 -4.89 -2.04 23.84
C ASN A 190 -6.05 -2.88 23.32
N VAL A 191 -6.11 -4.15 23.74
CA VAL A 191 -7.13 -5.12 23.27
C VAL A 191 -8.56 -4.64 23.56
N MET A 192 -8.83 -4.12 24.76
CA MET A 192 -10.18 -3.66 25.13
C MET A 192 -10.60 -2.44 24.32
N GLY A 193 -9.65 -1.52 24.08
CA GLY A 193 -9.86 -0.39 23.20
C GLY A 193 -10.11 -0.82 21.75
N ALA A 194 -9.39 -1.83 21.26
CA ALA A 194 -9.58 -2.38 19.93
C ALA A 194 -10.99 -2.97 19.75
N LEU A 195 -11.45 -3.79 20.69
CA LEU A 195 -12.81 -4.35 20.68
C LEU A 195 -13.88 -3.25 20.73
N SER A 196 -13.65 -2.19 21.54
CA SER A 196 -14.55 -1.03 21.60
C SER A 196 -14.57 -0.25 20.30
N ALA A 197 -13.39 0.03 19.71
CA ALA A 197 -13.29 0.75 18.45
C ALA A 197 -13.90 -0.02 17.27
N MET A 198 -13.69 -1.33 17.21
CA MET A 198 -14.35 -2.18 16.20
C MET A 198 -15.87 -2.06 16.26
N LYS A 199 -16.48 -2.02 17.46
CA LYS A 199 -17.93 -1.99 17.64
C LYS A 199 -18.55 -0.61 17.50
N ASN A 200 -17.86 0.43 17.93
CA ASN A 200 -18.43 1.77 18.14
C ASN A 200 -17.69 2.89 17.39
N GLY A 201 -16.65 2.55 16.64
CA GLY A 201 -15.69 3.54 16.12
C GLY A 201 -14.63 3.93 17.16
N ALA A 202 -13.60 4.61 16.68
CA ALA A 202 -12.55 5.18 17.51
C ALA A 202 -13.10 6.32 18.39
N LYS A 203 -12.53 6.50 19.56
CA LYS A 203 -12.89 7.66 20.41
C LYS A 203 -12.44 8.96 19.75
N PRO A 204 -13.19 10.08 19.94
CA PRO A 204 -12.77 11.39 19.45
C PRO A 204 -11.34 11.73 19.92
N GLY A 205 -10.50 12.22 19.01
CA GLY A 205 -9.11 12.57 19.30
C GLY A 205 -8.11 11.40 19.27
N ALA A 206 -8.54 10.18 18.95
CA ALA A 206 -7.66 9.00 18.90
C ALA A 206 -6.54 9.11 17.84
N ALA A 207 -6.75 9.88 16.77
CA ALA A 207 -5.83 9.97 15.63
C ALA A 207 -4.63 10.93 15.80
N THR A 208 -4.44 11.57 16.96
CA THR A 208 -3.60 12.79 17.10
C THR A 208 -2.14 12.58 17.48
N HIS A 209 -1.62 11.36 17.55
CA HIS A 209 -0.21 11.16 17.85
C HIS A 209 0.64 11.09 16.56
N HIS A 210 0.93 12.26 15.97
CA HIS A 210 2.14 12.41 15.16
C HIS A 210 3.35 12.47 16.10
N ALA A 211 4.44 11.76 15.77
CA ALA A 211 5.73 12.08 16.40
C ALA A 211 6.03 13.56 16.11
N ALA A 212 6.19 14.36 17.15
CA ALA A 212 6.31 15.82 17.06
C ALA A 212 7.49 16.31 16.20
N ASP A 213 8.39 15.42 15.81
CA ASP A 213 9.65 15.73 15.12
C ASP A 213 9.72 15.19 13.66
N ALA A 214 8.68 14.53 13.14
CA ALA A 214 8.69 14.09 11.75
C ALA A 214 8.23 15.24 10.83
N PRO A 215 8.92 15.52 9.70
CA PRO A 215 8.41 16.46 8.71
C PRO A 215 7.01 16.01 8.29
N ALA A 216 6.05 16.93 8.34
CA ALA A 216 4.66 16.67 7.97
C ALA A 216 4.60 16.45 6.45
N LEU A 217 4.85 15.23 6.00
CA LEU A 217 4.60 14.84 4.63
C LEU A 217 3.08 14.66 4.43
N PRO A 218 2.55 15.04 3.27
CA PRO A 218 1.15 14.81 2.97
C PRO A 218 0.83 13.30 3.04
N LEU A 219 -0.32 12.97 3.63
CA LEU A 219 -0.78 11.59 3.68
C LEU A 219 -1.10 11.09 2.26
N PRO A 220 -0.82 9.82 1.97
CA PRO A 220 -1.20 9.23 0.69
C PRO A 220 -2.72 9.20 0.52
N PRO A 221 -3.23 9.33 -0.74
CA PRO A 221 -4.63 9.12 -1.05
C PRO A 221 -5.14 7.77 -0.56
N VAL A 222 -6.44 7.71 -0.16
CA VAL A 222 -7.01 6.50 0.41
C VAL A 222 -8.29 6.07 -0.32
N ILE A 223 -8.46 4.75 -0.54
CA ILE A 223 -9.71 4.14 -0.97
C ILE A 223 -10.21 3.19 0.12
N VAL A 224 -11.46 3.38 0.56
CA VAL A 224 -12.07 2.65 1.67
C VAL A 224 -13.32 1.93 1.18
N PHE A 225 -13.42 0.63 1.49
CA PHE A 225 -14.62 -0.18 1.31
C PHE A 225 -15.15 -0.61 2.67
N HIS A 226 -16.45 -0.44 2.92
CA HIS A 226 -17.07 -0.88 4.16
C HIS A 226 -18.53 -1.29 3.95
N GLY A 227 -18.90 -2.47 4.44
CA GLY A 227 -20.28 -2.94 4.48
C GLY A 227 -21.08 -2.24 5.58
N ASP A 228 -22.28 -1.76 5.28
CA ASP A 228 -23.13 -1.10 6.30
C ASP A 228 -23.84 -2.10 7.24
N ALA A 229 -23.82 -3.39 6.90
CA ALA A 229 -24.23 -4.49 7.77
C ALA A 229 -23.06 -5.27 8.43
N ASP A 230 -21.85 -4.69 8.41
CA ASP A 230 -20.68 -5.29 9.07
C ASP A 230 -20.85 -5.29 10.61
N THR A 231 -21.00 -6.51 11.19
CA THR A 231 -21.17 -6.71 12.63
C THR A 231 -19.86 -6.95 13.37
N THR A 232 -18.74 -7.10 12.65
CA THR A 232 -17.39 -7.30 13.21
C THR A 232 -16.68 -5.97 13.41
N VAL A 233 -16.59 -5.17 12.35
CA VAL A 233 -16.06 -3.81 12.37
C VAL A 233 -17.15 -2.87 11.87
N HIS A 234 -17.73 -2.09 12.76
CA HIS A 234 -18.84 -1.20 12.44
C HIS A 234 -18.45 -0.19 11.34
N ALA A 235 -19.35 0.07 10.40
CA ALA A 235 -19.13 0.92 9.22
C ALA A 235 -18.63 2.33 9.56
N HIS A 236 -18.98 2.86 10.73
CA HIS A 236 -18.50 4.15 11.23
C HIS A 236 -16.95 4.25 11.26
N ASN A 237 -16.23 3.13 11.38
CA ASN A 237 -14.77 3.14 11.29
C ASN A 237 -14.25 3.54 9.89
N GLY A 238 -14.96 3.15 8.83
CA GLY A 238 -14.66 3.60 7.47
C GLY A 238 -14.89 5.10 7.29
N GLU A 239 -15.98 5.63 7.84
CA GLU A 239 -16.28 7.08 7.85
C GLU A 239 -15.17 7.85 8.58
N GLN A 240 -14.81 7.42 9.79
CA GLN A 240 -13.75 8.05 10.60
C GLN A 240 -12.38 8.04 9.90
N LEU A 241 -12.07 7.00 9.12
CA LEU A 241 -10.83 6.93 8.35
C LEU A 241 -10.82 8.02 7.25
N ILE A 242 -11.94 8.21 6.54
CA ILE A 242 -12.10 9.30 5.56
C ILE A 242 -11.98 10.66 6.25
N GLU A 243 -12.69 10.88 7.36
CA GLU A 243 -12.63 12.13 8.14
C GLU A 243 -11.22 12.46 8.60
N ALA A 244 -10.48 11.47 9.10
CA ALA A 244 -9.08 11.63 9.51
C ALA A 244 -8.18 12.03 8.33
N THR A 245 -8.38 11.42 7.15
CA THR A 245 -7.64 11.75 5.94
C THR A 245 -7.91 13.18 5.48
N LEU A 246 -9.17 13.59 5.41
CA LEU A 246 -9.57 14.94 4.99
C LEU A 246 -9.11 16.00 6.01
N SER A 247 -9.17 15.70 7.31
CA SER A 247 -8.71 16.60 8.37
C SER A 247 -7.19 16.84 8.29
N ALA A 248 -6.41 15.80 7.96
CA ALA A 248 -4.97 15.93 7.80
C ALA A 248 -4.60 16.84 6.61
N LEU A 249 -5.37 16.80 5.53
CA LEU A 249 -5.20 17.70 4.38
C LEU A 249 -5.50 19.15 4.73
N ALA A 250 -6.56 19.40 5.52
CA ALA A 250 -6.97 20.75 5.92
C ALA A 250 -5.95 21.46 6.84
N THR A 251 -5.10 20.69 7.54
CA THR A 251 -4.08 21.24 8.46
C THR A 251 -2.74 21.56 7.76
N THR A 252 -2.58 21.22 6.48
CA THR A 252 -1.37 21.56 5.72
C THR A 252 -1.36 23.06 5.41
N PRO A 253 -0.39 23.86 5.91
CA PRO A 253 -0.38 25.30 5.69
C PRO A 253 -0.13 25.62 4.21
N GLY A 254 -0.95 26.44 3.60
CA GLY A 254 -0.59 27.05 2.33
C GLY A 254 -1.73 27.47 1.41
N ASP A 255 -2.82 26.74 1.34
CA ASP A 255 -3.88 27.08 0.38
C ASP A 255 -5.25 26.78 0.97
N GLY A 256 -6.18 27.70 0.82
CA GLY A 256 -7.60 27.47 1.10
C GLY A 256 -8.15 26.39 0.14
N GLN A 257 -7.63 25.17 0.26
CA GLN A 257 -8.02 24.03 -0.54
C GLN A 257 -9.46 23.67 -0.21
N THR A 258 -10.33 23.76 -1.20
CA THR A 258 -11.72 23.32 -1.06
C THR A 258 -11.82 21.86 -1.45
N THR A 259 -12.28 21.03 -0.51
CA THR A 259 -12.62 19.64 -0.82
C THR A 259 -14.03 19.57 -1.41
N VAL A 260 -14.16 18.93 -2.56
CA VAL A 260 -15.46 18.67 -3.22
C VAL A 260 -15.79 17.19 -3.07
N GLU A 261 -16.98 16.88 -2.55
CA GLU A 261 -17.55 15.54 -2.51
C GLU A 261 -18.44 15.31 -3.73
N THR A 262 -18.22 14.21 -4.42
CA THR A 262 -19.12 13.71 -5.48
C THR A 262 -19.66 12.35 -5.08
N VAL A 263 -20.98 12.17 -5.14
CA VAL A 263 -21.67 10.95 -4.73
C VAL A 263 -22.21 10.20 -5.95
N HIS A 264 -21.88 8.92 -6.03
CA HIS A 264 -22.38 8.01 -7.04
C HIS A 264 -23.07 6.82 -6.37
N GLN A 265 -24.23 6.43 -6.89
CA GLN A 265 -24.93 5.21 -6.47
C GLN A 265 -24.97 4.22 -7.62
N GLY A 266 -24.85 2.93 -7.30
CA GLY A 266 -24.86 1.88 -8.31
C GLY A 266 -25.10 0.51 -7.71
N GLN A 267 -25.01 -0.49 -8.59
CA GLN A 267 -25.06 -1.90 -8.23
C GLN A 267 -23.87 -2.62 -8.83
N SER A 268 -23.33 -3.60 -8.08
CA SER A 268 -22.37 -4.56 -8.60
C SER A 268 -23.02 -5.47 -9.65
N ARG A 269 -22.22 -6.22 -10.37
CA ARG A 269 -22.74 -7.28 -11.27
C ARG A 269 -23.52 -8.36 -10.52
N GLY A 270 -23.21 -8.60 -9.24
CA GLY A 270 -23.91 -9.54 -8.37
C GLY A 270 -25.17 -8.97 -7.71
N GLY A 271 -25.54 -7.71 -8.00
CA GLY A 271 -26.74 -7.06 -7.50
C GLY A 271 -26.60 -6.34 -6.17
N GLN A 272 -25.39 -6.27 -5.58
CA GLN A 272 -25.15 -5.51 -4.35
C GLN A 272 -25.17 -4.01 -4.64
N SER A 273 -26.05 -3.27 -3.98
CA SER A 273 -26.12 -1.81 -4.08
C SER A 273 -24.93 -1.16 -3.32
N TYR A 274 -24.45 -0.04 -3.83
CA TYR A 274 -23.40 0.73 -3.18
C TYR A 274 -23.59 2.23 -3.33
N THR A 275 -22.98 2.99 -2.42
CA THR A 275 -22.76 4.42 -2.54
C THR A 275 -21.26 4.68 -2.55
N ARG A 276 -20.74 5.27 -3.64
CA ARG A 276 -19.34 5.70 -3.77
C ARG A 276 -19.26 7.21 -3.60
N LYS A 277 -18.51 7.68 -2.62
CA LYS A 277 -18.17 9.08 -2.41
C LYS A 277 -16.74 9.33 -2.85
N VAL A 278 -16.53 10.32 -3.69
CA VAL A 278 -15.21 10.71 -4.21
C VAL A 278 -14.90 12.11 -3.71
N TYR A 279 -13.76 12.26 -3.05
CA TYR A 279 -13.29 13.53 -2.49
C TYR A 279 -12.13 14.05 -3.33
N THR A 280 -12.31 15.23 -3.90
CA THR A 280 -11.30 15.91 -4.72
C THR A 280 -10.88 17.21 -4.07
N VAL A 281 -9.59 17.53 -4.17
CA VAL A 281 -9.05 18.82 -3.75
C VAL A 281 -8.78 19.66 -4.98
N ALA A 282 -9.42 20.83 -5.08
CA ALA A 282 -9.13 21.79 -6.12
C ALA A 282 -7.85 22.56 -5.75
N GLY A 283 -6.82 22.49 -6.57
CA GLY A 283 -5.63 23.34 -6.43
C GLY A 283 -5.92 24.75 -6.94
N GLY A 284 -5.62 25.78 -6.12
CA GLY A 284 -5.57 27.23 -6.40
C GLY A 284 -6.52 27.82 -7.41
N ALA A 285 -6.97 29.06 -7.17
CA ALA A 285 -7.84 29.98 -7.95
C ALA A 285 -8.87 29.37 -8.93
N PRO A 286 -10.16 29.68 -8.79
CA PRO A 286 -11.24 29.15 -9.63
C PRO A 286 -11.12 29.66 -11.06
N SER A 287 -10.48 28.90 -11.93
CA SER A 287 -10.68 29.07 -13.36
C SER A 287 -11.82 28.13 -13.79
N ALA A 288 -12.74 28.62 -14.59
CA ALA A 288 -13.97 27.93 -15.02
C ALA A 288 -13.74 26.62 -15.82
N SER A 289 -12.51 26.13 -15.91
CA SER A 289 -12.10 24.86 -16.53
C SER A 289 -11.61 23.80 -15.52
N ALA A 290 -11.62 24.07 -14.21
CA ALA A 290 -11.01 23.23 -13.18
C ALA A 290 -12.00 22.27 -12.51
N LEU A 291 -12.65 21.39 -13.28
CA LEU A 291 -13.25 20.15 -12.74
C LEU A 291 -12.20 19.03 -12.56
N THR A 292 -10.92 19.31 -12.72
CA THR A 292 -9.81 18.36 -12.56
C THR A 292 -9.10 18.58 -11.24
N GLY A 293 -9.80 18.37 -10.12
CA GLY A 293 -9.17 18.27 -8.81
C GLY A 293 -8.46 16.92 -8.65
N THR A 294 -7.42 16.89 -7.81
CA THR A 294 -6.77 15.62 -7.44
C THR A 294 -7.68 14.84 -6.49
N VAL A 295 -8.01 13.59 -6.83
CA VAL A 295 -8.74 12.71 -5.93
C VAL A 295 -7.84 12.36 -4.75
N VAL A 296 -8.31 12.61 -3.53
CA VAL A 296 -7.57 12.36 -2.29
C VAL A 296 -8.17 11.22 -1.46
N ALA A 297 -9.48 10.94 -1.65
CA ALA A 297 -10.13 9.82 -1.00
C ALA A 297 -11.31 9.30 -1.81
N GLU A 298 -11.57 7.99 -1.71
CA GLU A 298 -12.80 7.34 -2.15
C GLU A 298 -13.38 6.53 -0.99
N HIS A 299 -14.68 6.64 -0.76
CA HIS A 299 -15.41 5.83 0.22
C HIS A 299 -16.54 5.05 -0.46
N TRP A 300 -16.46 3.74 -0.41
CA TRP A 300 -17.45 2.81 -0.93
C TRP A 300 -18.25 2.23 0.23
N VAL A 301 -19.49 2.67 0.41
CA VAL A 301 -20.45 2.08 1.34
C VAL A 301 -21.20 0.97 0.61
N LEU A 302 -21.01 -0.27 1.07
CA LEU A 302 -21.57 -1.47 0.46
C LEU A 302 -22.85 -1.85 1.20
N HIS A 303 -24.02 -1.62 0.56
CA HIS A 303 -25.33 -1.78 1.22
C HIS A 303 -25.67 -3.25 1.45
N GLY A 304 -25.97 -3.60 2.70
CA GLY A 304 -26.28 -4.95 3.12
C GLY A 304 -25.07 -5.89 3.22
N ALA A 305 -23.85 -5.41 2.92
CA ALA A 305 -22.65 -6.24 3.01
C ALA A 305 -22.19 -6.41 4.47
N GLY A 306 -21.72 -7.62 4.76
CA GLY A 306 -21.06 -7.96 6.05
C GLY A 306 -19.56 -7.75 6.02
N HIS A 307 -18.85 -8.42 6.95
CA HIS A 307 -17.41 -8.36 7.10
C HIS A 307 -16.70 -9.31 6.11
N ALA A 308 -16.61 -8.91 4.85
CA ALA A 308 -16.03 -9.72 3.79
C ALA A 308 -15.44 -8.84 2.66
N TRP A 309 -14.41 -9.33 1.97
CA TRP A 309 -13.84 -8.68 0.78
C TRP A 309 -14.85 -8.71 -0.36
N ALA A 310 -15.31 -7.54 -0.79
CA ALA A 310 -16.33 -7.40 -1.80
C ALA A 310 -15.80 -7.78 -3.20
N GLY A 311 -16.60 -8.52 -3.98
CA GLY A 311 -16.22 -9.01 -5.31
C GLY A 311 -15.18 -10.12 -5.29
N GLY A 312 -14.86 -10.67 -4.11
CA GLY A 312 -13.82 -11.70 -3.96
C GLY A 312 -14.27 -13.09 -4.44
N HIS A 313 -13.33 -14.01 -4.50
CA HIS A 313 -13.55 -15.38 -4.93
C HIS A 313 -13.98 -16.29 -3.77
N ALA A 314 -14.98 -17.13 -3.97
CA ALA A 314 -15.47 -18.09 -2.97
C ALA A 314 -14.45 -19.15 -2.53
N GLY A 315 -13.31 -19.27 -3.22
CA GLY A 315 -12.20 -20.14 -2.82
C GLY A 315 -11.36 -19.62 -1.66
N GLY A 316 -11.49 -18.34 -1.29
CA GLY A 316 -10.86 -17.73 -0.12
C GLY A 316 -11.89 -17.43 0.96
N SER A 317 -11.42 -17.32 2.21
CA SER A 317 -12.28 -16.98 3.34
C SER A 317 -12.60 -15.48 3.38
N HIS A 318 -13.65 -15.10 4.09
CA HIS A 318 -14.06 -13.70 4.27
C HIS A 318 -14.22 -12.94 2.94
N THR A 319 -14.91 -13.54 1.98
CA THR A 319 -15.21 -12.96 0.65
C THR A 319 -16.70 -12.88 0.38
N ASP A 320 -17.12 -11.88 -0.38
CA ASP A 320 -18.49 -11.74 -0.91
C ASP A 320 -18.44 -11.65 -2.44
N PRO A 321 -18.64 -12.80 -3.16
CA PRO A 321 -18.58 -12.81 -4.63
C PRO A 321 -19.66 -11.97 -5.31
N ALA A 322 -20.76 -11.63 -4.61
CA ALA A 322 -21.80 -10.77 -5.15
C ALA A 322 -21.46 -9.28 -5.07
N GLY A 323 -20.45 -8.93 -4.29
CA GLY A 323 -20.04 -7.57 -4.02
C GLY A 323 -19.48 -6.81 -5.21
N VAL A 324 -19.19 -5.54 -4.97
CA VAL A 324 -18.38 -4.70 -5.88
C VAL A 324 -16.99 -5.31 -5.98
N ASP A 325 -16.40 -5.30 -7.16
CA ASP A 325 -15.01 -5.76 -7.35
C ASP A 325 -14.02 -4.78 -6.69
N ALA A 326 -13.82 -4.96 -5.37
CA ALA A 326 -12.94 -4.11 -4.57
C ALA A 326 -11.48 -4.20 -5.03
N THR A 327 -11.07 -5.35 -5.55
CA THR A 327 -9.71 -5.56 -6.07
C THR A 327 -9.45 -4.72 -7.32
N ALA A 328 -10.36 -4.78 -8.30
CA ALA A 328 -10.24 -3.99 -9.52
C ALA A 328 -10.28 -2.48 -9.22
N GLU A 329 -11.19 -2.04 -8.33
CA GLU A 329 -11.31 -0.64 -7.95
C GLU A 329 -10.13 -0.12 -7.13
N MET A 330 -9.56 -0.92 -6.21
CA MET A 330 -8.32 -0.57 -5.53
C MET A 330 -7.17 -0.44 -6.51
N LEU A 331 -7.00 -1.40 -7.43
CA LEU A 331 -5.92 -1.34 -8.41
C LEU A 331 -6.08 -0.16 -9.37
N ARG A 332 -7.32 0.13 -9.82
CA ARG A 332 -7.63 1.35 -10.60
C ARG A 332 -7.19 2.60 -9.84
N PHE A 333 -7.58 2.70 -8.56
CA PHE A 333 -7.23 3.83 -7.71
C PHE A 333 -5.72 3.96 -7.54
N PHE A 334 -5.03 2.88 -7.23
CA PHE A 334 -3.59 2.86 -7.05
C PHE A 334 -2.83 3.35 -8.28
N LEU A 335 -3.13 2.79 -9.43
CA LEU A 335 -2.44 3.14 -10.67
C LEU A 335 -2.71 4.58 -11.13
N ALA A 336 -3.82 5.18 -10.68
CA ALA A 336 -4.13 6.59 -10.90
C ALA A 336 -3.37 7.55 -9.95
N HIS A 337 -2.74 7.03 -8.88
CA HIS A 337 -2.08 7.81 -7.84
C HIS A 337 -0.62 7.39 -7.64
N PRO A 338 0.27 7.56 -8.64
CA PRO A 338 1.70 7.46 -8.41
C PRO A 338 2.15 8.62 -7.50
N LYS A 339 3.21 8.43 -6.74
CA LYS A 339 3.88 9.53 -6.04
C LYS A 339 4.44 10.52 -7.04
N GLY A 340 4.23 11.80 -6.78
CA GLY A 340 4.81 12.89 -7.57
C GLY A 340 6.31 13.06 -7.36
#